data_1767929812a127de0137b9652ceac955
#
_entry.id   1767929812a127de0137b9652ceac955
#
_cell.length_a   1.000
_cell.length_b   1.000
_cell.length_c   1.000
_cell.angle_alpha   90.00
_cell.angle_beta   90.00
_cell.angle_gamma   90.00
#
_symmetry.space_group_name_H-M   'P 1'
#
loop_
_entity.id
_entity.type
_entity.pdbx_description
1 polymer ?
#
loop_
_entity_poly.entity_id
_entity_poly.type
_entity_poly.pdbx_seq_one_letter_code
_entity_poly.pdbx_strand_id
1 'polypeptide(L)'
;MPETVCKVFRGEGAKGELCEYTVEVTEGMVVLDAIHQIQARHANDLAVRWNCKAGKCGSCSAEVNGKPRLMCMTRMDELPLDESVLIEPMRRFPHMKDLVTDVSWNYEINQRIRPLKPKPRENDGTYRMQQEDKIGRAHV
;
A
#
# COMPACT_ATOMS: atom_id res chain seq x y z
N MET A 1 11.38 -13.61 -21.54
CA MET A 1 10.54 -13.43 -20.35
C MET A 1 9.24 -12.77 -20.74
N PRO A 2 8.12 -13.15 -20.12
CA PRO A 2 6.87 -12.50 -20.45
C PRO A 2 6.90 -11.03 -20.07
N GLU A 3 6.30 -10.23 -20.93
CA GLU A 3 6.16 -8.80 -20.71
C GLU A 3 4.68 -8.46 -20.55
N THR A 4 4.40 -7.44 -19.77
CA THR A 4 3.05 -6.90 -19.65
C THR A 4 3.09 -5.39 -19.68
N VAL A 5 1.96 -4.78 -20.00
CA VAL A 5 1.84 -3.31 -19.99
C VAL A 5 1.19 -2.89 -18.67
N CYS A 6 1.83 -2.00 -17.97
CA CYS A 6 1.26 -1.33 -16.79
C CYS A 6 0.79 0.07 -17.19
N LYS A 7 -0.47 0.35 -16.93
CA LYS A 7 -1.04 1.69 -17.07
C LYS A 7 -1.03 2.35 -15.70
N VAL A 8 -0.13 3.30 -15.52
CA VAL A 8 0.10 3.95 -14.24
C VAL A 8 -0.37 5.39 -14.30
N PHE A 9 -1.15 5.81 -13.31
CA PHE A 9 -1.59 7.19 -13.24
C PHE A 9 -0.40 8.10 -12.93
N ARG A 10 -0.21 9.13 -13.77
CA ARG A 10 0.85 10.12 -13.63
C ARG A 10 0.27 11.52 -13.62
N GLY A 11 0.81 12.35 -12.74
CA GLY A 11 0.43 13.76 -12.65
C GLY A 11 -0.34 14.09 -11.39
N GLU A 12 -0.93 15.29 -11.38
CA GLU A 12 -1.62 15.86 -10.22
C GLU A 12 -3.12 16.03 -10.52
N GLY A 13 -3.98 15.41 -9.71
CA GLY A 13 -5.42 15.58 -9.75
C GLY A 13 -6.03 15.38 -11.16
N ALA A 14 -6.90 16.29 -11.56
CA ALA A 14 -7.60 16.22 -12.85
C ALA A 14 -6.69 16.40 -14.08
N LYS A 15 -5.47 16.88 -13.88
CA LYS A 15 -4.47 17.04 -14.94
C LYS A 15 -3.66 15.77 -15.19
N GLY A 16 -3.86 14.75 -14.36
CA GLY A 16 -3.17 13.47 -14.51
C GLY A 16 -3.76 12.62 -15.63
N GLU A 17 -2.95 11.68 -16.10
CA GLU A 17 -3.34 10.74 -17.15
C GLU A 17 -2.70 9.38 -16.90
N LEU A 18 -3.26 8.35 -17.53
CA LEU A 18 -2.68 7.01 -17.50
C LEU A 18 -1.55 6.92 -18.53
N CYS A 19 -0.37 6.55 -18.06
CA CYS A 19 0.80 6.33 -18.93
C CYS A 19 1.11 4.85 -19.01
N GLU A 20 1.43 4.36 -20.19
CA GLU A 20 1.73 2.95 -20.42
C GLU A 20 3.24 2.70 -20.31
N TYR A 21 3.59 1.65 -19.57
CA TYR A 21 4.96 1.18 -19.43
C TYR A 21 5.00 -0.33 -19.61
N THR A 22 5.94 -0.80 -20.41
CA THR A 22 6.17 -2.24 -20.57
C THR A 22 7.13 -2.71 -19.49
N VAL A 23 6.75 -3.74 -18.75
CA VAL A 23 7.55 -4.34 -17.69
C VAL A 23 7.80 -5.83 -17.98
N GLU A 24 8.98 -6.31 -17.63
CA GLU A 24 9.30 -7.73 -17.65
C GLU A 24 8.77 -8.39 -16.39
N VAL A 25 8.01 -9.48 -16.56
CA VAL A 25 7.45 -10.21 -15.43
C VAL A 25 8.33 -11.41 -15.13
N THR A 26 8.82 -11.47 -13.90
CA THR A 26 9.62 -12.58 -13.40
C THR A 26 8.83 -13.39 -12.37
N GLU A 27 9.31 -14.60 -12.08
CA GLU A 27 8.69 -15.47 -11.08
C GLU A 27 8.69 -14.80 -9.70
N GLY A 28 7.55 -14.84 -9.03
CA GLY A 28 7.40 -14.26 -7.69
C GLY A 28 7.31 -12.75 -7.62
N MET A 29 7.30 -12.07 -8.76
CA MET A 29 7.24 -10.62 -8.84
C MET A 29 5.92 -10.07 -8.33
N VAL A 30 5.98 -8.99 -7.57
CA VAL A 30 4.82 -8.26 -7.07
C VAL A 30 4.65 -6.92 -7.82
N VAL A 31 3.50 -6.30 -7.67
CA VAL A 31 3.20 -5.02 -8.35
C VAL A 31 4.20 -3.93 -7.97
N LEU A 32 4.63 -3.88 -6.71
CA LEU A 32 5.65 -2.92 -6.29
C LEU A 32 6.96 -3.08 -7.04
N ASP A 33 7.36 -4.32 -7.35
CA ASP A 33 8.56 -4.59 -8.16
C ASP A 33 8.41 -4.05 -9.58
N ALA A 34 7.20 -4.16 -10.16
CA ALA A 34 6.91 -3.56 -11.46
C ALA A 34 7.05 -2.03 -11.42
N ILE A 35 6.56 -1.39 -10.36
CA ILE A 35 6.72 0.05 -10.17
C ILE A 35 8.19 0.43 -10.05
N HIS A 36 8.99 -0.32 -9.30
CA HIS A 36 10.44 -0.07 -9.20
C HIS A 36 11.15 -0.26 -10.53
N GLN A 37 10.74 -1.24 -11.33
CA GLN A 37 11.29 -1.43 -12.68
C GLN A 37 10.97 -0.22 -13.57
N ILE A 38 9.75 0.30 -13.49
CA ILE A 38 9.36 1.51 -14.22
C ILE A 38 10.21 2.70 -13.79
N GLN A 39 10.43 2.89 -12.49
CA GLN A 39 11.30 3.96 -11.99
C GLN A 39 12.73 3.81 -12.48
N ALA A 40 13.25 2.60 -12.55
CA ALA A 40 14.63 2.36 -12.96
C ALA A 40 14.86 2.53 -14.47
N ARG A 41 13.86 2.19 -15.29
CA ARG A 41 14.04 2.09 -16.75
C ARG A 41 13.31 3.15 -17.57
N HIS A 42 12.22 3.70 -17.06
CA HIS A 42 11.33 4.55 -17.87
C HIS A 42 11.04 5.91 -17.24
N ALA A 43 10.74 5.96 -15.95
CA ALA A 43 10.22 7.16 -15.28
C ALA A 43 10.79 7.27 -13.86
N ASN A 44 11.99 7.77 -13.75
CA ASN A 44 12.65 7.93 -12.45
C ASN A 44 11.97 8.96 -11.54
N ASP A 45 11.08 9.76 -12.08
CA ASP A 45 10.28 10.75 -11.36
C ASP A 45 8.92 10.25 -10.88
N LEU A 46 8.61 8.97 -11.11
CA LEU A 46 7.34 8.37 -10.64
C LEU A 46 7.29 8.39 -9.10
N ALA A 47 6.30 9.13 -8.56
CA ALA A 47 6.11 9.24 -7.13
C ALA A 47 5.32 8.05 -6.59
N VAL A 48 5.90 7.34 -5.63
CA VAL A 48 5.30 6.21 -4.96
C VAL A 48 5.82 6.12 -3.53
N ARG A 49 4.95 5.75 -2.59
CA ARG A 49 5.38 5.44 -1.22
C ARG A 49 5.54 3.95 -1.05
N TRP A 50 6.60 3.59 -0.36
CA TRP A 50 6.82 2.22 0.06
C TRP A 50 7.81 2.21 1.22
N ASN A 51 7.80 1.15 2.02
CA ASN A 51 8.74 1.03 3.12
C ASN A 51 9.06 -0.44 3.44
N CYS A 52 8.12 -1.17 4.06
CA CYS A 52 8.43 -2.50 4.62
C CYS A 52 8.57 -3.61 3.59
N LYS A 53 7.90 -3.54 2.45
CA LYS A 53 7.79 -4.61 1.42
C LYS A 53 7.27 -5.95 1.97
N ALA A 54 6.59 -5.94 3.11
CA ALA A 54 6.17 -7.15 3.82
C ALA A 54 4.71 -7.09 4.29
N GLY A 55 3.91 -6.20 3.71
CA GLY A 55 2.48 -6.09 4.00
C GLY A 55 2.15 -5.53 5.38
N LYS A 56 3.06 -4.74 6.00
CA LYS A 56 2.90 -4.28 7.38
C LYS A 56 2.65 -2.78 7.51
N CYS A 57 3.34 -1.94 6.75
CA CYS A 57 3.25 -0.49 6.94
C CYS A 57 2.08 0.17 6.20
N GLY A 58 1.53 -0.46 5.18
CA GLY A 58 0.42 0.07 4.38
C GLY A 58 0.78 1.20 3.41
N SER A 59 2.03 1.66 3.37
CA SER A 59 2.40 2.84 2.59
C SER A 59 2.34 2.62 1.07
N CYS A 60 2.48 1.38 0.59
CA CYS A 60 2.40 1.03 -0.83
C CYS A 60 0.97 0.78 -1.35
N SER A 61 -0.04 1.20 -0.60
CA SER A 61 -1.44 1.01 -1.00
C SER A 61 -1.76 1.77 -2.29
N ALA A 62 -2.42 1.10 -3.22
CA ALA A 62 -2.88 1.67 -4.49
C ALA A 62 -4.10 0.90 -4.99
N GLU A 63 -4.78 1.47 -5.98
CA GLU A 63 -5.85 0.78 -6.70
C GLU A 63 -5.21 -0.05 -7.82
N VAL A 64 -5.25 -1.37 -7.70
CA VAL A 64 -4.74 -2.28 -8.74
C VAL A 64 -5.95 -2.93 -9.43
N ASN A 65 -6.10 -2.67 -10.72
CA ASN A 65 -7.27 -3.11 -11.50
C ASN A 65 -8.60 -2.74 -10.83
N GLY A 66 -8.66 -1.52 -10.28
CA GLY A 66 -9.86 -0.99 -9.64
C GLY A 66 -10.12 -1.45 -8.21
N LYS A 67 -9.22 -2.22 -7.63
CA LYS A 67 -9.34 -2.71 -6.25
C LYS A 67 -8.20 -2.17 -5.37
N PRO A 68 -8.50 -1.63 -4.18
CA PRO A 68 -7.43 -1.19 -3.27
C PRO A 68 -6.64 -2.41 -2.78
N ARG A 69 -5.34 -2.35 -2.95
CA ARG A 69 -4.43 -3.43 -2.58
C ARG A 69 -3.09 -2.87 -2.12
N LEU A 70 -2.37 -3.68 -1.35
CA LEU A 70 -0.96 -3.43 -1.05
C LEU A 70 -0.12 -3.92 -2.23
N MET A 71 0.59 -3.02 -2.89
CA MET A 71 1.39 -3.39 -4.06
C MET A 71 2.50 -4.39 -3.73
N CYS A 72 3.02 -4.38 -2.51
CA CYS A 72 4.04 -5.33 -2.07
C CYS A 72 3.51 -6.76 -1.85
N MET A 73 2.19 -6.91 -1.72
CA MET A 73 1.54 -8.20 -1.47
C MET A 73 0.70 -8.69 -2.64
N THR A 74 0.62 -7.92 -3.70
CA THR A 74 -0.13 -8.30 -4.92
C THR A 74 0.83 -8.89 -5.92
N ARG A 75 0.71 -10.18 -6.18
CA ARG A 75 1.58 -10.89 -7.12
C ARG A 75 1.15 -10.62 -8.55
N MET A 76 2.12 -10.43 -9.43
CA MET A 76 1.85 -10.20 -10.85
C MET A 76 1.21 -11.42 -11.52
N ASP A 77 1.57 -12.64 -11.09
CA ASP A 77 1.01 -13.87 -11.64
C ASP A 77 -0.46 -14.13 -11.24
N GLU A 78 -0.99 -13.40 -10.28
CA GLU A 78 -2.40 -13.46 -9.90
C GLU A 78 -3.27 -12.49 -10.71
N LEU A 79 -2.66 -11.68 -11.56
CA LEU A 79 -3.34 -10.69 -12.39
C LEU A 79 -3.44 -11.19 -13.84
N PRO A 80 -4.46 -10.74 -14.60
CA PRO A 80 -4.56 -11.10 -16.01
C PRO A 80 -3.48 -10.35 -16.82
N LEU A 81 -2.33 -10.99 -17.04
CA LEU A 81 -1.18 -10.39 -17.70
C LEU A 81 -1.34 -10.22 -19.21
N ASP A 82 -2.32 -10.85 -19.82
CA ASP A 82 -2.72 -10.65 -21.22
C ASP A 82 -3.43 -9.31 -21.42
N GLU A 83 -3.93 -8.72 -20.34
CA GLU A 83 -4.50 -7.38 -20.31
C GLU A 83 -3.54 -6.42 -19.60
N SER A 84 -3.73 -5.13 -19.82
CA SER A 84 -2.94 -4.12 -19.11
C SER A 84 -3.26 -4.11 -17.62
N VAL A 85 -2.24 -4.03 -16.79
CA VAL A 85 -2.41 -3.86 -15.34
C VAL A 85 -2.61 -2.38 -15.04
N LEU A 86 -3.76 -2.02 -14.50
CA LEU A 86 -4.12 -0.65 -14.18
C LEU A 86 -3.69 -0.32 -12.74
N ILE A 87 -2.86 0.70 -12.56
CA ILE A 87 -2.36 1.12 -11.24
C ILE A 87 -2.69 2.60 -11.05
N GLU A 88 -3.54 2.88 -10.06
CA GLU A 88 -4.03 4.22 -9.76
C GLU A 88 -3.86 4.53 -8.27
N PRO A 89 -3.86 5.84 -7.89
CA PRO A 89 -3.83 6.20 -6.49
C PRO A 89 -5.14 5.79 -5.80
N MET A 90 -5.09 5.62 -4.48
CA MET A 90 -6.26 5.30 -3.66
C MET A 90 -7.33 6.40 -3.79
N ARG A 91 -8.53 6.02 -4.22
CA ARG A 91 -9.62 6.97 -4.53
C ARG A 91 -10.19 7.68 -3.31
N ARG A 92 -10.09 7.07 -2.13
CA ARG A 92 -10.69 7.59 -0.89
C ARG A 92 -9.84 8.65 -0.20
N PHE A 93 -8.63 8.87 -0.68
CA PHE A 93 -7.73 9.88 -0.13
C PHE A 93 -7.51 11.02 -1.12
N PRO A 94 -7.32 12.26 -0.64
CA PRO A 94 -6.96 13.36 -1.52
C PRO A 94 -5.68 13.04 -2.30
N HIS A 95 -5.70 13.29 -3.59
CA HIS A 95 -4.57 12.98 -4.46
C HIS A 95 -3.49 14.06 -4.36
N MET A 96 -2.24 13.63 -4.27
CA MET A 96 -1.08 14.53 -4.30
C MET A 96 -0.37 14.48 -5.64
N LYS A 97 0.28 13.37 -5.95
CA LYS A 97 1.00 13.19 -7.21
C LYS A 97 1.16 11.70 -7.54
N ASP A 98 0.94 11.33 -8.80
CA ASP A 98 1.08 9.95 -9.28
C ASP A 98 0.33 8.96 -8.38
N LEU A 99 1.03 8.08 -7.67
CA LEU A 99 0.44 7.10 -6.77
C LEU A 99 0.39 7.57 -5.30
N VAL A 100 0.85 8.78 -5.02
CA VAL A 100 0.92 9.33 -3.66
C VAL A 100 -0.36 10.09 -3.32
N THR A 101 -0.94 9.75 -2.17
CA THR A 101 -2.14 10.40 -1.63
C THR A 101 -1.85 11.03 -0.27
N ASP A 102 -2.69 11.98 0.14
CA ASP A 102 -2.61 12.60 1.45
C ASP A 102 -3.31 11.71 2.49
N VAL A 103 -2.52 11.12 3.39
CA VAL A 103 -3.00 10.25 4.47
C VAL A 103 -2.94 10.94 5.84
N SER A 104 -2.72 12.24 5.88
CA SER A 104 -2.56 13.00 7.13
C SER A 104 -3.77 12.89 8.05
N TRP A 105 -4.98 12.76 7.49
CA TRP A 105 -6.20 12.56 8.28
C TRP A 105 -6.11 11.32 9.19
N ASN A 106 -5.51 10.25 8.71
CA ASN A 106 -5.34 9.03 9.51
C ASN A 106 -4.48 9.28 10.74
N TYR A 107 -3.41 10.07 10.59
CA TYR A 107 -2.52 10.43 11.69
C TYR A 107 -3.20 11.38 12.67
N GLU A 108 -3.98 12.33 12.19
CA GLU A 108 -4.75 13.25 13.04
C GLU A 108 -5.76 12.49 13.90
N ILE A 109 -6.47 11.53 13.32
CA ILE A 109 -7.43 10.71 14.07
C ILE A 109 -6.69 9.82 15.06
N ASN A 110 -5.57 9.24 14.68
CA ASN A 110 -4.76 8.40 15.55
C ASN A 110 -4.28 9.15 16.80
N GLN A 111 -3.92 10.43 16.65
CA GLN A 111 -3.52 11.28 17.78
C GLN A 111 -4.65 11.47 18.81
N ARG A 112 -5.91 11.37 18.40
CA ARG A 112 -7.06 11.51 19.28
C ARG A 112 -7.36 10.24 20.06
N ILE A 113 -6.81 9.11 19.67
CA ILE A 113 -6.99 7.85 20.36
C ILE A 113 -6.16 7.88 21.65
N ARG A 114 -6.82 7.67 22.77
CA ARG A 114 -6.10 7.65 24.06
C ARG A 114 -5.21 6.42 24.12
N PRO A 115 -3.92 6.57 24.49
CA PRO A 115 -3.05 5.42 24.68
C PRO A 115 -3.55 4.55 25.83
N LEU A 116 -3.35 3.26 25.70
CA LEU A 116 -3.68 2.30 26.75
C LEU A 116 -2.83 2.62 28.00
N LYS A 117 -3.51 2.78 29.15
CA LYS A 117 -2.82 2.88 30.43
C LYS A 117 -2.66 1.47 30.99
N PRO A 118 -1.44 0.98 31.18
CA PRO A 118 -1.25 -0.34 31.75
C PRO A 118 -1.75 -0.35 33.21
N LYS A 119 -2.32 -1.46 33.63
CA LYS A 119 -2.67 -1.69 35.03
C LYS A 119 -1.39 -1.88 35.85
N PRO A 120 -1.44 -1.73 37.19
CA PRO A 120 -0.30 -2.00 38.03
C PRO A 120 0.28 -3.39 37.78
N ARG A 121 1.60 -3.50 37.88
CA ARG A 121 2.28 -4.79 37.75
C ARG A 121 1.89 -5.73 38.87
N GLU A 122 1.85 -7.02 38.55
CA GLU A 122 1.74 -8.07 39.55
C GLU A 122 3.00 -8.09 40.45
N ASN A 123 2.92 -8.82 41.58
CA ASN A 123 4.04 -8.92 42.54
C ASN A 123 5.35 -9.47 41.92
N ASP A 124 5.22 -10.23 40.84
CA ASP A 124 6.37 -10.77 40.12
C ASP A 124 6.93 -9.81 39.05
N GLY A 125 6.40 -8.58 38.96
CA GLY A 125 6.81 -7.58 38.00
C GLY A 125 6.21 -7.73 36.61
N THR A 126 5.31 -8.69 36.41
CA THR A 126 4.64 -8.92 35.13
C THR A 126 3.32 -8.19 35.02
N TYR A 127 2.85 -8.00 33.78
CA TYR A 127 1.49 -7.53 33.48
C TYR A 127 0.63 -8.71 33.04
N ARG A 128 -0.54 -8.85 33.67
CA ARG A 128 -1.55 -9.83 33.23
C ARG A 128 -2.73 -9.10 32.63
N MET A 129 -3.07 -9.47 31.42
CA MET A 129 -4.24 -8.91 30.73
C MET A 129 -5.52 -9.49 31.32
N GLN A 130 -6.42 -8.63 31.77
CA GLN A 130 -7.73 -9.03 32.27
C GLN A 130 -8.66 -9.40 31.12
N GLN A 131 -9.75 -10.11 31.43
CA GLN A 131 -10.69 -10.56 30.39
C GLN A 131 -11.31 -9.39 29.63
N GLU A 132 -11.67 -8.33 30.31
CA GLU A 132 -12.23 -7.12 29.68
C GLU A 132 -11.26 -6.43 28.73
N ASP A 133 -9.96 -6.55 28.96
CA ASP A 133 -8.93 -6.00 28.08
C ASP A 133 -8.76 -6.84 26.81
N LYS A 134 -9.28 -8.06 26.81
CA LYS A 134 -9.19 -9.00 25.68
C LYS A 134 -10.38 -8.94 24.73
N ILE A 135 -11.41 -8.17 25.05
CA ILE A 135 -12.68 -8.18 24.30
C ILE A 135 -12.45 -7.93 22.80
N GLY A 136 -11.66 -6.94 22.43
CA GLY A 136 -11.40 -6.64 21.03
C GLY A 136 -10.62 -7.72 20.28
N ARG A 137 -9.91 -8.59 20.99
CA ARG A 137 -9.08 -9.65 20.39
C ARG A 137 -9.86 -10.92 20.07
N ALA A 138 -10.95 -11.14 20.74
CA ALA A 138 -11.78 -12.34 20.54
C ALA A 138 -12.39 -12.42 19.14
N HIS A 139 -12.40 -11.32 18.40
CA HIS A 139 -13.04 -11.20 17.09
C HIS A 139 -12.04 -11.11 15.94
N VAL A 140 -10.77 -11.28 16.22
CA VAL A 140 -9.71 -11.23 15.22
C VAL A 140 -9.49 -12.59 14.59
#